data_c49f8f98a12b18a38544f0d8073a7a40
#
_entry.id   c49f8f98a12b18a38544f0d8073a7a40
#
_cell.length_a   1.000
_cell.length_b   1.000
_cell.length_c   1.000
_cell.angle_alpha   90.00
_cell.angle_beta   90.00
_cell.angle_gamma   90.00
#
_symmetry.space_group_name_H-M   'P 1'
#
loop_
_entity.id
_entity.type
_entity.pdbx_description
1 polymer ?
#
loop_
_entity_poly.entity_id
_entity_poly.type
_entity_poly.pdbx_seq_one_letter_code
_entity_poly.pdbx_strand_id
1 'polypeptide(L)'
;MATKNIEPNLRLISEYTKLGKDDRFRIPEYQRGYSWTTMHCDKLWQDIEAFIDSGADDPYFFGTIIIDCSTDNCLNLIDGQQRTTTFLLLLKALQLRLKEALDTIQVGPDTRALYMGLSKSQDAIYTILYKADDVKQVEIQDDWNKAKGITILENKSINELYKDDFQNIIEAETYVEAEKAVHKIPRKQKDNKYTNFFRNFKYFYEKLLLYSESNLNNFAKIFLGKCQIIEIKSWQIEQAITMFNSLNSTGMPLSDADIISAQLFSKEDDKDTFIDKWQGITLLANQLSQRKVMNIDAVLQQFMYINRAKNITTD
;
A
#
# COMPACT_ATOMS: atom_id res chain seq x y z
N MET A 1 9.41 22.36 -24.96
CA MET A 1 8.41 21.79 -24.03
C MET A 1 8.92 21.99 -22.63
N ALA A 2 8.15 22.60 -21.72
CA ALA A 2 8.58 22.69 -20.32
C ALA A 2 8.62 21.26 -19.78
N THR A 3 9.80 20.83 -19.30
CA THR A 3 9.95 19.54 -18.63
C THR A 3 9.11 19.59 -17.34
N LYS A 4 8.08 18.76 -17.25
CA LYS A 4 7.34 18.55 -15.99
C LYS A 4 8.30 17.93 -14.99
N ASN A 5 8.77 18.70 -14.02
CA ASN A 5 9.74 18.22 -13.05
C ASN A 5 9.04 17.67 -11.79
N ILE A 6 8.05 18.38 -11.27
CA ILE A 6 7.32 18.03 -10.04
C ILE A 6 5.88 18.54 -10.18
N GLU A 7 4.92 17.70 -9.79
CA GLU A 7 3.50 18.04 -9.83
C GLU A 7 2.80 17.58 -8.52
N PRO A 8 2.56 18.50 -7.57
CA PRO A 8 1.76 18.19 -6.40
C PRO A 8 0.26 18.32 -6.74
N ASN A 9 -0.52 17.33 -6.34
CA ASN A 9 -1.97 17.31 -6.52
C ASN A 9 -2.65 16.84 -5.24
N LEU A 10 -3.71 17.54 -4.84
CA LEU A 10 -4.63 17.01 -3.82
C LEU A 10 -5.56 16.02 -4.50
N ARG A 11 -5.61 14.79 -3.98
CA ARG A 11 -6.39 13.69 -4.56
C ARG A 11 -7.28 13.04 -3.52
N LEU A 12 -8.53 12.79 -3.89
CA LEU A 12 -9.38 11.86 -3.17
C LEU A 12 -8.77 10.44 -3.25
N ILE A 13 -9.04 9.59 -2.25
CA ILE A 13 -8.57 8.19 -2.30
C ILE A 13 -9.05 7.48 -3.56
N SER A 14 -10.31 7.71 -3.98
CA SER A 14 -10.83 7.16 -5.23
C SER A 14 -10.09 7.64 -6.49
N GLU A 15 -9.60 8.88 -6.49
CA GLU A 15 -8.85 9.44 -7.63
C GLU A 15 -7.41 8.95 -7.64
N TYR A 16 -6.77 8.91 -6.46
CA TYR A 16 -5.41 8.45 -6.29
C TYR A 16 -5.25 6.97 -6.68
N THR A 17 -6.19 6.13 -6.24
CA THR A 17 -6.12 4.68 -6.49
C THR A 17 -6.66 4.26 -7.85
N LYS A 18 -7.33 5.15 -8.59
CA LYS A 18 -7.81 4.89 -9.94
C LYS A 18 -6.70 5.05 -10.97
N LEU A 19 -6.08 3.94 -11.34
CA LEU A 19 -4.99 3.90 -12.31
C LEU A 19 -5.50 3.74 -13.74
N GLY A 20 -4.67 4.19 -14.72
CA GLY A 20 -4.85 3.87 -16.12
C GLY A 20 -4.75 2.35 -16.37
N LYS A 21 -5.25 1.90 -17.52
CA LYS A 21 -5.33 0.47 -17.87
C LYS A 21 -3.97 -0.24 -17.75
N ASP A 22 -2.92 0.40 -18.22
CA ASP A 22 -1.57 -0.15 -18.26
C ASP A 22 -0.72 0.27 -17.05
N ASP A 23 -1.16 1.31 -16.31
CA ASP A 23 -0.43 1.82 -15.15
C ASP A 23 -0.55 0.88 -13.95
N ARG A 24 0.51 0.82 -13.14
CA ARG A 24 0.51 0.14 -11.84
C ARG A 24 1.37 0.88 -10.84
N PHE A 25 0.99 0.80 -9.59
CA PHE A 25 1.91 1.16 -8.51
C PHE A 25 3.04 0.14 -8.46
N ARG A 26 4.24 0.62 -8.14
CA ARG A 26 5.39 -0.25 -7.93
C ARG A 26 6.10 0.13 -6.63
N ILE A 27 6.38 -0.87 -5.81
CA ILE A 27 7.31 -0.76 -4.70
C ILE A 27 8.68 -1.16 -5.24
N PRO A 28 9.66 -0.22 -5.35
CA PRO A 28 10.99 -0.50 -5.87
C PRO A 28 11.75 -1.53 -5.04
N GLU A 29 12.79 -2.11 -5.63
CA GLU A 29 13.63 -3.17 -5.05
C GLU A 29 14.27 -2.76 -3.72
N TYR A 30 14.75 -1.53 -3.63
CA TYR A 30 15.46 -0.98 -2.47
C TYR A 30 14.55 -0.56 -1.32
N GLN A 31 13.23 -0.57 -1.51
CA GLN A 31 12.29 -0.22 -0.47
C GLN A 31 12.12 -1.36 0.54
N ARG A 32 11.79 -1.00 1.79
CA ARG A 32 11.48 -1.99 2.82
C ARG A 32 10.23 -2.79 2.49
N GLY A 33 10.12 -3.99 3.01
CA GLY A 33 8.90 -4.79 2.94
C GLY A 33 7.72 -4.15 3.67
N TYR A 34 6.54 -4.73 3.49
CA TYR A 34 5.32 -4.27 4.17
C TYR A 34 5.39 -4.56 5.67
N SER A 35 5.59 -3.52 6.46
CA SER A 35 5.86 -3.60 7.91
C SER A 35 4.73 -3.10 8.81
N TRP A 36 3.69 -2.44 8.24
CA TRP A 36 2.55 -2.04 9.04
C TRP A 36 1.88 -3.26 9.66
N THR A 37 1.58 -3.13 10.95
CA THR A 37 0.88 -4.15 11.75
C THR A 37 -0.56 -3.73 11.96
N THR A 38 -1.36 -4.61 12.55
CA THR A 38 -2.75 -4.31 12.94
C THR A 38 -2.88 -3.07 13.83
N MET A 39 -1.84 -2.72 14.59
CA MET A 39 -1.83 -1.50 15.41
C MET A 39 -1.82 -0.21 14.55
N HIS A 40 -1.08 -0.21 13.44
CA HIS A 40 -1.10 0.91 12.48
C HIS A 40 -2.45 0.99 11.74
N CYS A 41 -3.02 -0.17 11.42
CA CYS A 41 -4.34 -0.26 10.80
C CYS A 41 -5.44 0.19 11.76
N ASP A 42 -5.33 -0.13 13.05
CA ASP A 42 -6.26 0.32 14.08
C ASP A 42 -6.26 1.85 14.22
N LYS A 43 -5.06 2.47 14.21
CA LYS A 43 -4.96 3.92 14.20
C LYS A 43 -5.63 4.54 12.98
N LEU A 44 -5.32 4.03 11.78
CA LEU A 44 -5.95 4.46 10.53
C LEU A 44 -7.48 4.33 10.61
N TRP A 45 -7.97 3.21 11.13
CA TRP A 45 -9.39 2.94 11.30
C TRP A 45 -10.05 3.94 12.25
N GLN A 46 -9.45 4.17 13.43
CA GLN A 46 -9.95 5.13 14.41
C GLN A 46 -9.97 6.56 13.84
N ASP A 47 -8.98 6.94 13.07
CA ASP A 47 -8.92 8.24 12.41
C ASP A 47 -10.10 8.41 11.42
N ILE A 48 -10.45 7.35 10.66
CA ILE A 48 -11.60 7.37 9.74
C ILE A 48 -12.92 7.41 10.53
N GLU A 49 -13.08 6.57 11.56
CA GLU A 49 -14.29 6.56 12.40
C GLU A 49 -14.51 7.93 13.07
N ALA A 50 -13.47 8.51 13.69
CA ALA A 50 -13.54 9.82 14.29
C ALA A 50 -13.93 10.91 13.27
N PHE A 51 -13.43 10.81 12.05
CA PHE A 51 -13.82 11.72 10.97
C PHE A 51 -15.29 11.54 10.56
N ILE A 52 -15.77 10.30 10.44
CA ILE A 52 -17.20 10.00 10.16
C ILE A 52 -18.08 10.56 11.26
N ASP A 53 -17.72 10.32 12.53
CA ASP A 53 -18.50 10.74 13.69
C ASP A 53 -18.52 12.27 13.88
N SER A 54 -17.45 12.96 13.47
CA SER A 54 -17.39 14.42 13.55
C SER A 54 -18.37 15.12 12.63
N GLY A 55 -18.85 14.44 11.57
CA GLY A 55 -19.70 15.05 10.54
C GLY A 55 -19.05 16.23 9.82
N ALA A 56 -17.72 16.36 9.86
CA ALA A 56 -17.00 17.46 9.25
C ALA A 56 -17.20 17.54 7.73
N ASP A 57 -17.36 18.77 7.23
CA ASP A 57 -17.47 19.01 5.78
C ASP A 57 -16.09 19.03 5.10
N ASP A 58 -15.07 19.50 5.80
CA ASP A 58 -13.70 19.52 5.29
C ASP A 58 -13.14 18.11 5.14
N PRO A 59 -12.45 17.80 4.05
CA PRO A 59 -11.89 16.47 3.79
C PRO A 59 -10.85 16.04 4.82
N TYR A 60 -10.80 14.74 5.14
CA TYR A 60 -9.75 14.18 5.99
C TYR A 60 -8.47 13.93 5.18
N PHE A 61 -7.33 14.32 5.75
CA PHE A 61 -6.04 14.26 5.08
C PHE A 61 -5.13 13.17 5.66
N PHE A 62 -4.75 12.19 4.81
CA PHE A 62 -3.89 11.06 5.19
C PHE A 62 -2.38 11.31 5.00
N GLY A 63 -1.97 12.50 4.61
CA GLY A 63 -0.57 12.83 4.38
C GLY A 63 -0.15 12.78 2.92
N THR A 64 1.17 12.81 2.70
CA THR A 64 1.77 12.95 1.37
C THR A 64 2.27 11.61 0.84
N ILE A 65 2.12 11.39 -0.46
CA ILE A 65 2.68 10.23 -1.19
C ILE A 65 3.54 10.77 -2.32
N ILE A 66 4.77 10.27 -2.44
CA ILE A 66 5.73 10.69 -3.47
C ILE A 66 5.91 9.56 -4.48
N ILE A 67 5.73 9.89 -5.75
CA ILE A 67 5.75 8.95 -6.86
C ILE A 67 6.80 9.39 -7.89
N ASP A 68 7.70 8.48 -8.24
CA ASP A 68 8.55 8.62 -9.41
C ASP A 68 7.84 8.02 -10.63
N CYS A 69 7.64 8.86 -11.65
CA CYS A 69 7.01 8.55 -12.92
C CYS A 69 8.02 8.52 -14.10
N SER A 70 9.30 8.30 -13.81
CA SER A 70 10.35 8.24 -14.85
C SER A 70 10.27 6.99 -15.75
N THR A 71 9.55 5.96 -15.30
CA THR A 71 9.33 4.72 -16.05
C THR A 71 7.89 4.67 -16.55
N ASP A 72 7.69 4.40 -17.83
CA ASP A 72 6.36 4.29 -18.43
C ASP A 72 5.52 3.18 -17.76
N ASN A 73 4.23 3.47 -17.55
CA ASN A 73 3.25 2.56 -16.95
C ASN A 73 3.60 2.07 -15.53
N CYS A 74 4.59 2.70 -14.87
CA CYS A 74 5.01 2.38 -13.52
C CYS A 74 5.03 3.62 -12.64
N LEU A 75 4.21 3.60 -11.61
CA LEU A 75 4.17 4.62 -10.57
C LEU A 75 4.99 4.13 -9.39
N ASN A 76 6.30 4.42 -9.39
CA ASN A 76 7.23 3.97 -8.36
C ASN A 76 6.99 4.72 -7.05
N LEU A 77 6.57 4.04 -6.01
CA LEU A 77 6.29 4.61 -4.69
C LEU A 77 7.60 4.89 -3.95
N ILE A 78 8.03 6.15 -3.96
CA ILE A 78 9.22 6.60 -3.21
C ILE A 78 8.86 6.80 -1.73
N ASP A 79 7.68 7.40 -1.46
CA ASP A 79 7.07 7.44 -0.13
C ASP A 79 5.60 7.06 -0.19
N GLY A 80 5.06 6.62 0.96
CA GLY A 80 3.66 6.22 1.10
C GLY A 80 3.35 4.77 0.71
N GLN A 81 4.34 3.94 0.42
CA GLN A 81 4.16 2.53 0.07
C GLN A 81 3.35 1.74 1.12
N GLN A 82 3.60 1.96 2.41
CA GLN A 82 2.86 1.31 3.49
C GLN A 82 1.38 1.73 3.48
N ARG A 83 1.11 3.02 3.32
CA ARG A 83 -0.25 3.58 3.24
C ARG A 83 -0.99 3.07 2.01
N THR A 84 -0.37 3.13 0.83
CA THR A 84 -0.97 2.65 -0.42
C THR A 84 -1.34 1.19 -0.32
N THR A 85 -0.43 0.33 0.14
CA THR A 85 -0.70 -1.09 0.36
C THR A 85 -1.89 -1.28 1.32
N THR A 86 -1.92 -0.53 2.42
CA THR A 86 -2.97 -0.61 3.43
C THR A 86 -4.32 -0.14 2.89
N PHE A 87 -4.35 0.95 2.10
CA PHE A 87 -5.59 1.40 1.45
C PHE A 87 -6.17 0.35 0.50
N LEU A 88 -5.31 -0.30 -0.29
CA LEU A 88 -5.75 -1.36 -1.20
C LEU A 88 -6.27 -2.60 -0.45
N LEU A 89 -5.66 -2.97 0.68
CA LEU A 89 -6.15 -4.05 1.55
C LEU A 89 -7.50 -3.69 2.21
N LEU A 90 -7.68 -2.44 2.65
CA LEU A 90 -8.95 -1.94 3.16
C LEU A 90 -10.03 -1.94 2.07
N LEU A 91 -9.71 -1.47 0.86
CA LEU A 91 -10.63 -1.51 -0.28
C LEU A 91 -11.02 -2.94 -0.64
N LYS A 92 -10.10 -3.89 -0.55
CA LYS A 92 -10.42 -5.32 -0.77
C LYS A 92 -11.36 -5.86 0.31
N ALA A 93 -11.11 -5.56 1.57
CA ALA A 93 -12.02 -5.95 2.65
C ALA A 93 -13.42 -5.33 2.47
N LEU A 94 -13.47 -4.07 2.11
CA LEU A 94 -14.72 -3.36 1.84
C LEU A 94 -15.46 -3.94 0.63
N GLN A 95 -14.73 -4.29 -0.46
CA GLN A 95 -15.31 -4.94 -1.64
C GLN A 95 -16.01 -6.25 -1.29
N LEU A 96 -15.38 -7.11 -0.47
CA LEU A 96 -16.01 -8.37 -0.06
C LEU A 96 -17.26 -8.12 0.78
N ARG A 97 -17.22 -7.18 1.72
CA ARG A 97 -18.36 -6.84 2.56
C ARG A 97 -19.51 -6.22 1.79
N LEU A 98 -19.21 -5.37 0.79
CA LEU A 98 -20.24 -4.81 -0.10
C LEU A 98 -20.89 -5.90 -0.96
N LYS A 99 -20.10 -6.84 -1.50
CA LYS A 99 -20.62 -8.00 -2.24
C LYS A 99 -21.60 -8.81 -1.38
N GLU A 100 -21.16 -9.19 -0.17
CA GLU A 100 -22.01 -9.96 0.76
C GLU A 100 -23.30 -9.21 1.15
N ALA A 101 -23.23 -7.88 1.36
CA ALA A 101 -24.39 -7.06 1.63
C ALA A 101 -25.36 -7.00 0.43
N LEU A 102 -24.83 -6.85 -0.78
CA LEU A 102 -25.65 -6.83 -2.00
C LEU A 102 -26.30 -8.18 -2.30
N ASP A 103 -25.62 -9.29 -1.98
CA ASP A 103 -26.17 -10.65 -2.16
C ASP A 103 -27.31 -10.96 -1.18
N THR A 104 -27.38 -10.27 -0.04
CA THR A 104 -28.39 -10.52 1.01
C THR A 104 -29.53 -9.53 1.03
N ILE A 105 -29.34 -8.30 0.54
CA ILE A 105 -30.36 -7.25 0.59
C ILE A 105 -31.49 -7.54 -0.41
N GLN A 106 -32.73 -7.59 0.09
CA GLN A 106 -33.89 -7.68 -0.76
C GLN A 106 -34.24 -6.29 -1.31
N VAL A 107 -34.25 -6.18 -2.64
CA VAL A 107 -34.55 -4.91 -3.32
C VAL A 107 -36.06 -4.64 -3.29
N GLY A 108 -36.44 -3.59 -2.55
CA GLY A 108 -37.81 -3.11 -2.43
C GLY A 108 -37.84 -1.57 -2.44
N PRO A 109 -39.04 -0.96 -2.33
CA PRO A 109 -39.16 0.51 -2.34
C PRO A 109 -38.26 1.20 -1.29
N ASP A 110 -38.18 0.65 -0.07
CA ASP A 110 -37.44 1.23 1.06
C ASP A 110 -35.94 0.96 1.02
N THR A 111 -35.52 -0.13 0.37
CA THR A 111 -34.10 -0.55 0.31
C THR A 111 -33.44 -0.19 -1.01
N ARG A 112 -34.18 0.24 -2.03
CA ARG A 112 -33.66 0.52 -3.37
C ARG A 112 -32.55 1.57 -3.38
N ALA A 113 -32.71 2.66 -2.65
CA ALA A 113 -31.73 3.73 -2.58
C ALA A 113 -30.41 3.26 -1.93
N LEU A 114 -30.53 2.43 -0.87
CA LEU A 114 -29.39 1.81 -0.20
C LEU A 114 -28.67 0.82 -1.14
N TYR A 115 -29.42 -0.08 -1.79
CA TYR A 115 -28.87 -1.02 -2.78
C TYR A 115 -28.08 -0.31 -3.89
N MET A 116 -28.66 0.76 -4.47
CA MET A 116 -27.96 1.54 -5.50
C MET A 116 -26.70 2.23 -4.96
N GLY A 117 -26.72 2.67 -3.70
CA GLY A 117 -25.55 3.27 -3.05
C GLY A 117 -24.42 2.27 -2.84
N LEU A 118 -24.73 1.06 -2.36
CA LEU A 118 -23.78 -0.04 -2.17
C LEU A 118 -23.21 -0.50 -3.52
N SER A 119 -24.07 -0.70 -4.53
CA SER A 119 -23.67 -1.10 -5.89
C SER A 119 -22.68 -0.07 -6.48
N LYS A 120 -23.00 1.22 -6.42
CA LYS A 120 -22.10 2.28 -6.92
C LYS A 120 -20.75 2.29 -6.21
N SER A 121 -20.73 2.02 -4.90
CA SER A 121 -19.48 1.93 -4.14
C SER A 121 -18.67 0.70 -4.55
N GLN A 122 -19.33 -0.43 -4.81
CA GLN A 122 -18.69 -1.64 -5.30
C GLN A 122 -18.09 -1.45 -6.70
N ASP A 123 -18.84 -0.81 -7.62
CA ASP A 123 -18.37 -0.50 -8.98
C ASP A 123 -17.12 0.38 -8.94
N ALA A 124 -17.11 1.40 -8.08
CA ALA A 124 -15.95 2.24 -7.88
C ALA A 124 -14.73 1.43 -7.39
N ILE A 125 -14.92 0.48 -6.48
CA ILE A 125 -13.84 -0.38 -5.97
C ILE A 125 -13.38 -1.38 -7.05
N TYR A 126 -14.27 -1.92 -7.87
CA TYR A 126 -13.89 -2.76 -9.01
C TYR A 126 -13.04 -1.99 -10.03
N THR A 127 -13.40 -0.74 -10.32
CA THR A 127 -12.59 0.14 -11.16
C THR A 127 -11.17 0.33 -10.57
N ILE A 128 -11.05 0.42 -9.25
CA ILE A 128 -9.77 0.57 -8.57
C ILE A 128 -8.98 -0.74 -8.58
N LEU A 129 -9.51 -1.81 -7.97
CA LEU A 129 -8.76 -3.04 -7.72
C LEU A 129 -8.50 -3.86 -8.98
N TYR A 130 -9.43 -3.84 -9.94
CA TYR A 130 -9.39 -4.68 -11.13
C TYR A 130 -9.34 -3.86 -12.43
N LYS A 131 -9.16 -2.53 -12.33
CA LYS A 131 -9.12 -1.62 -13.49
C LYS A 131 -10.32 -1.86 -14.44
N ALA A 132 -11.44 -2.19 -13.85
CA ALA A 132 -12.63 -2.61 -14.56
C ALA A 132 -13.44 -1.39 -15.02
N ASP A 133 -13.67 -1.29 -16.33
CA ASP A 133 -14.74 -0.49 -16.88
C ASP A 133 -16.10 -1.19 -16.70
N ASP A 134 -17.19 -0.57 -17.11
CA ASP A 134 -18.55 -1.12 -16.92
C ASP A 134 -18.73 -2.51 -17.54
N VAL A 135 -18.11 -2.78 -18.67
CA VAL A 135 -18.17 -4.08 -19.34
C VAL A 135 -17.39 -5.12 -18.54
N LYS A 136 -16.18 -4.77 -18.12
CA LYS A 136 -15.31 -5.65 -17.34
C LYS A 136 -15.90 -5.97 -15.96
N GLN A 137 -16.63 -5.02 -15.36
CA GLN A 137 -17.33 -5.26 -14.10
C GLN A 137 -18.39 -6.36 -14.24
N VAL A 138 -19.20 -6.32 -15.30
CA VAL A 138 -20.18 -7.38 -15.60
C VAL A 138 -19.48 -8.72 -15.83
N GLU A 139 -18.41 -8.75 -16.63
CA GLU A 139 -17.63 -9.96 -16.82
C GLU A 139 -17.10 -10.58 -15.53
N ILE A 140 -16.61 -9.73 -14.58
CA ILE A 140 -16.10 -10.18 -13.27
C ILE A 140 -17.24 -10.70 -12.38
N GLN A 141 -18.42 -10.07 -12.45
CA GLN A 141 -19.60 -10.53 -11.70
C GLN A 141 -20.09 -11.90 -12.20
N ASP A 142 -20.02 -12.14 -13.52
CA ASP A 142 -20.41 -13.41 -14.13
C ASP A 142 -19.34 -14.51 -13.95
N ASP A 143 -18.06 -14.14 -13.99
CA ASP A 143 -16.93 -15.07 -13.86
C ASP A 143 -15.77 -14.38 -13.10
N TRP A 144 -15.61 -14.72 -11.83
CA TRP A 144 -14.56 -14.15 -10.98
C TRP A 144 -13.12 -14.36 -11.53
N ASN A 145 -12.88 -15.39 -12.35
CA ASN A 145 -11.58 -15.59 -12.97
C ASN A 145 -11.15 -14.41 -13.84
N LYS A 146 -12.07 -13.58 -14.29
CA LYS A 146 -11.78 -12.35 -15.03
C LYS A 146 -11.14 -11.25 -14.18
N ALA A 147 -11.21 -11.33 -12.84
CA ALA A 147 -10.53 -10.45 -11.90
C ALA A 147 -9.06 -10.83 -11.67
N LYS A 148 -8.67 -12.08 -12.02
CA LYS A 148 -7.32 -12.60 -11.76
C LYS A 148 -6.31 -12.09 -12.79
N GLY A 149 -5.03 -12.01 -12.37
CA GLY A 149 -3.92 -11.55 -13.20
C GLY A 149 -3.85 -10.03 -13.41
N ILE A 150 -4.76 -9.26 -12.81
CA ILE A 150 -4.75 -7.81 -12.87
C ILE A 150 -3.87 -7.28 -11.73
N THR A 151 -2.75 -6.67 -12.09
CA THR A 151 -1.81 -6.12 -11.11
C THR A 151 -2.06 -4.64 -10.90
N ILE A 152 -2.51 -4.25 -9.70
CA ILE A 152 -2.61 -2.85 -9.28
C ILE A 152 -1.36 -2.37 -8.56
N LEU A 153 -0.71 -3.26 -7.81
CA LEU A 153 0.52 -3.00 -7.05
C LEU A 153 1.53 -4.13 -7.31
N GLU A 154 2.64 -3.78 -7.95
CA GLU A 154 3.78 -4.67 -8.15
C GLU A 154 4.79 -4.47 -7.03
N ASN A 155 5.04 -5.48 -6.21
CA ASN A 155 6.02 -5.40 -5.13
C ASN A 155 7.35 -6.04 -5.57
N LYS A 156 8.35 -5.19 -5.87
CA LYS A 156 9.71 -5.63 -6.24
C LYS A 156 10.66 -5.67 -5.04
N SER A 157 10.19 -5.23 -3.85
CA SER A 157 11.05 -5.19 -2.67
C SER A 157 11.75 -6.54 -2.44
N ILE A 158 13.06 -6.46 -2.31
CA ILE A 158 13.90 -7.61 -2.00
C ILE A 158 13.80 -8.03 -0.53
N ASN A 159 13.29 -7.13 0.30
CA ASN A 159 13.11 -7.33 1.74
C ASN A 159 11.76 -7.99 2.08
N GLU A 160 10.90 -8.25 1.07
CA GLU A 160 9.60 -8.88 1.25
C GLU A 160 9.61 -10.33 0.77
N LEU A 161 9.59 -11.25 1.71
CA LEU A 161 9.62 -12.69 1.40
C LEU A 161 8.28 -13.22 0.86
N TYR A 162 7.17 -12.62 1.28
CA TYR A 162 5.82 -13.10 1.00
C TYR A 162 5.01 -12.07 0.19
N LYS A 163 5.67 -11.40 -0.76
CA LYS A 163 5.06 -10.34 -1.57
C LYS A 163 3.84 -10.79 -2.37
N ASP A 164 3.77 -12.07 -2.71
CA ASP A 164 2.65 -12.65 -3.46
C ASP A 164 1.35 -12.70 -2.64
N ASP A 165 1.44 -12.66 -1.29
CA ASP A 165 0.27 -12.65 -0.42
C ASP A 165 -0.65 -11.46 -0.71
N PHE A 166 -0.10 -10.30 -1.05
CA PHE A 166 -0.91 -9.15 -1.44
C PHE A 166 -1.77 -9.48 -2.67
N GLN A 167 -1.15 -9.98 -3.74
CA GLN A 167 -1.88 -10.32 -4.98
C GLN A 167 -2.88 -11.45 -4.73
N ASN A 168 -2.52 -12.47 -3.95
CA ASN A 168 -3.41 -13.58 -3.58
C ASN A 168 -4.66 -13.07 -2.84
N ILE A 169 -4.52 -12.06 -1.97
CA ILE A 169 -5.66 -11.43 -1.28
C ILE A 169 -6.53 -10.65 -2.28
N ILE A 170 -5.93 -9.86 -3.16
CA ILE A 170 -6.68 -9.06 -4.15
C ILE A 170 -7.47 -9.97 -5.11
N GLU A 171 -6.90 -11.09 -5.53
CA GLU A 171 -7.51 -12.03 -6.46
C GLU A 171 -8.57 -12.96 -5.84
N ALA A 172 -8.62 -13.06 -4.52
CA ALA A 172 -9.58 -13.93 -3.86
C ALA A 172 -11.02 -13.43 -4.04
N GLU A 173 -11.94 -14.34 -4.34
CA GLU A 173 -13.37 -14.02 -4.45
C GLU A 173 -14.04 -13.88 -3.08
N THR A 174 -13.55 -14.62 -2.10
CA THR A 174 -14.10 -14.67 -0.75
C THR A 174 -13.00 -14.54 0.31
N TYR A 175 -13.42 -14.18 1.53
CA TYR A 175 -12.49 -14.15 2.68
C TYR A 175 -11.80 -15.53 2.89
N VAL A 176 -12.55 -16.62 2.75
CA VAL A 176 -12.04 -17.98 2.95
C VAL A 176 -11.00 -18.34 1.90
N GLU A 177 -11.19 -17.93 0.67
CA GLU A 177 -10.17 -18.10 -0.39
C GLU A 177 -8.91 -17.31 -0.10
N ALA A 178 -9.03 -16.04 0.30
CA ALA A 178 -7.89 -15.23 0.70
C ALA A 178 -7.09 -15.89 1.83
N GLU A 179 -7.77 -16.42 2.88
CA GLU A 179 -7.11 -17.11 3.99
C GLU A 179 -6.37 -18.38 3.55
N LYS A 180 -6.92 -19.09 2.58
CA LYS A 180 -6.29 -20.33 2.05
C LYS A 180 -5.09 -20.04 1.17
N ALA A 181 -5.13 -18.95 0.38
CA ALA A 181 -4.13 -18.62 -0.62
C ALA A 181 -2.85 -17.99 -0.04
N VAL A 182 -2.90 -17.42 1.17
CA VAL A 182 -1.74 -16.74 1.77
C VAL A 182 -0.82 -17.71 2.52
N HIS A 183 0.45 -17.32 2.61
CA HIS A 183 1.48 -18.06 3.31
C HIS A 183 1.22 -18.13 4.82
N LYS A 184 1.65 -19.24 5.41
CA LYS A 184 1.60 -19.47 6.85
C LYS A 184 3.03 -19.60 7.38
N ILE A 185 3.40 -18.70 8.27
CA ILE A 185 4.75 -18.65 8.86
C ILE A 185 4.95 -19.90 9.73
N PRO A 186 5.95 -20.74 9.45
CA PRO A 186 6.21 -21.96 10.21
C PRO A 186 6.39 -21.69 11.71
N ARG A 187 5.92 -22.61 12.56
CA ARG A 187 6.04 -22.57 14.03
C ARG A 187 5.34 -21.40 14.72
N LYS A 188 4.61 -20.55 14.00
CA LYS A 188 3.77 -19.51 14.58
C LYS A 188 2.33 -20.01 14.73
N GLN A 189 1.62 -19.49 15.74
CA GLN A 189 0.24 -19.88 16.07
C GLN A 189 -0.71 -18.68 15.97
N LYS A 190 -2.01 -18.95 15.93
CA LYS A 190 -3.09 -17.97 15.83
C LYS A 190 -2.84 -17.01 14.65
N ASP A 191 -3.13 -15.75 14.84
CA ASP A 191 -2.96 -14.73 13.79
C ASP A 191 -1.49 -14.46 13.44
N ASN A 192 -0.57 -14.74 14.37
CA ASN A 192 0.87 -14.60 14.10
C ASN A 192 1.41 -15.58 13.04
N LYS A 193 0.64 -16.62 12.67
CA LYS A 193 0.98 -17.52 11.56
C LYS A 193 0.85 -16.86 10.18
N TYR A 194 0.15 -15.75 10.08
CA TYR A 194 -0.04 -15.03 8.82
C TYR A 194 0.92 -13.86 8.68
N THR A 195 1.16 -13.46 7.44
CA THR A 195 1.91 -12.25 7.11
C THR A 195 1.13 -10.98 7.50
N ASN A 196 1.80 -9.83 7.55
CA ASN A 196 1.13 -8.56 7.81
C ASN A 196 0.07 -8.23 6.76
N PHE A 197 0.24 -8.66 5.50
CA PHE A 197 -0.76 -8.48 4.45
C PHE A 197 -2.11 -9.07 4.86
N PHE A 198 -2.12 -10.36 5.21
CA PHE A 198 -3.37 -11.02 5.58
C PHE A 198 -3.90 -10.55 6.94
N ARG A 199 -3.02 -10.33 7.93
CA ARG A 199 -3.44 -9.85 9.25
C ARG A 199 -4.14 -8.51 9.18
N ASN A 200 -3.64 -7.58 8.35
CA ASN A 200 -4.23 -6.26 8.17
C ASN A 200 -5.52 -6.31 7.34
N PHE A 201 -5.55 -7.12 6.27
CA PHE A 201 -6.78 -7.39 5.52
C PHE A 201 -7.87 -7.99 6.43
N LYS A 202 -7.54 -9.03 7.20
CA LYS A 202 -8.44 -9.65 8.19
C LYS A 202 -8.96 -8.62 9.18
N TYR A 203 -8.08 -7.79 9.73
CA TYR A 203 -8.46 -6.74 10.67
C TYR A 203 -9.55 -5.82 10.10
N PHE A 204 -9.38 -5.32 8.89
CA PHE A 204 -10.38 -4.47 8.25
C PHE A 204 -11.67 -5.23 7.94
N TYR A 205 -11.57 -6.45 7.46
CA TYR A 205 -12.75 -7.27 7.20
C TYR A 205 -13.58 -7.50 8.47
N GLU A 206 -12.93 -7.85 9.59
CA GLU A 206 -13.59 -8.06 10.88
C GLU A 206 -14.23 -6.77 11.43
N LYS A 207 -13.59 -5.63 11.26
CA LYS A 207 -14.19 -4.32 11.62
C LYS A 207 -15.45 -4.04 10.79
N LEU A 208 -15.38 -4.25 9.50
CA LEU A 208 -16.51 -4.03 8.58
C LEU A 208 -17.65 -5.05 8.78
N LEU A 209 -17.39 -6.23 9.35
CA LEU A 209 -18.45 -7.19 9.74
C LEU A 209 -19.41 -6.64 10.78
N LEU A 210 -18.97 -5.69 11.60
CA LEU A 210 -19.78 -5.06 12.64
C LEU A 210 -20.72 -3.98 12.10
N TYR A 211 -20.56 -3.60 10.82
CA TYR A 211 -21.33 -2.55 10.19
C TYR A 211 -22.64 -3.08 9.58
N SER A 212 -23.71 -2.32 9.79
CA SER A 212 -24.95 -2.49 9.00
C SER A 212 -24.68 -2.07 7.54
N GLU A 213 -25.56 -2.47 6.63
CA GLU A 213 -25.50 -2.08 5.21
C GLU A 213 -25.46 -0.54 5.03
N SER A 214 -26.23 0.18 5.87
CA SER A 214 -26.22 1.64 5.86
C SER A 214 -24.87 2.22 6.29
N ASN A 215 -24.25 1.67 7.34
CA ASN A 215 -22.94 2.10 7.82
C ASN A 215 -21.84 1.74 6.82
N LEU A 216 -21.90 0.57 6.17
CA LEU A 216 -21.02 0.19 5.07
C LEU A 216 -21.09 1.19 3.91
N ASN A 217 -22.29 1.56 3.49
CA ASN A 217 -22.50 2.54 2.42
C ASN A 217 -21.93 3.92 2.80
N ASN A 218 -22.17 4.36 4.05
CA ASN A 218 -21.62 5.63 4.54
C ASN A 218 -20.11 5.61 4.60
N PHE A 219 -19.52 4.55 5.16
CA PHE A 219 -18.07 4.36 5.21
C PHE A 219 -17.43 4.41 3.82
N ALA A 220 -17.98 3.67 2.87
CA ALA A 220 -17.48 3.63 1.49
C ALA A 220 -17.50 5.03 0.85
N LYS A 221 -18.62 5.76 0.98
CA LYS A 221 -18.76 7.13 0.45
C LYS A 221 -17.76 8.10 1.05
N ILE A 222 -17.56 8.04 2.37
CA ILE A 222 -16.64 8.94 3.06
C ILE A 222 -15.18 8.59 2.74
N PHE A 223 -14.81 7.31 2.82
CA PHE A 223 -13.43 6.90 2.53
C PHE A 223 -13.02 7.19 1.09
N LEU A 224 -13.90 6.90 0.12
CA LEU A 224 -13.60 7.14 -1.30
C LEU A 224 -13.73 8.60 -1.71
N GLY A 225 -14.68 9.34 -1.12
CA GLY A 225 -15.11 10.66 -1.63
C GLY A 225 -14.82 11.84 -0.72
N LYS A 226 -14.34 11.64 0.53
CA LYS A 226 -13.97 12.72 1.47
C LYS A 226 -12.57 12.56 2.06
N CYS A 227 -11.93 11.40 1.92
CA CYS A 227 -10.57 11.20 2.37
C CYS A 227 -9.58 11.53 1.25
N GLN A 228 -8.49 12.24 1.59
CA GLN A 228 -7.56 12.81 0.63
C GLN A 228 -6.10 12.55 0.99
N ILE A 229 -5.25 12.60 -0.02
CA ILE A 229 -3.79 12.65 0.10
C ILE A 229 -3.23 13.79 -0.76
N ILE A 230 -2.02 14.21 -0.51
CA ILE A 230 -1.22 14.98 -1.47
C ILE A 230 -0.39 13.98 -2.27
N GLU A 231 -0.72 13.82 -3.55
CA GLU A 231 0.07 13.08 -4.52
C GLU A 231 1.14 14.01 -5.11
N ILE A 232 2.40 13.64 -4.98
CA ILE A 232 3.51 14.38 -5.60
C ILE A 232 4.15 13.49 -6.64
N LYS A 233 3.96 13.82 -7.92
CA LYS A 233 4.60 13.14 -9.04
C LYS A 233 5.88 13.84 -9.44
N SER A 234 6.95 13.06 -9.67
CA SER A 234 8.20 13.51 -10.25
C SER A 234 8.56 12.64 -11.44
N TRP A 235 9.08 13.24 -12.50
CA TRP A 235 9.61 12.51 -13.68
C TRP A 235 11.13 12.39 -13.66
N GLN A 236 11.74 12.71 -12.50
CA GLN A 236 13.17 12.59 -12.24
C GLN A 236 13.36 11.97 -10.85
N ILE A 237 13.94 10.78 -10.80
CA ILE A 237 14.09 10.01 -9.55
C ILE A 237 14.91 10.76 -8.49
N GLU A 238 15.94 11.51 -8.89
CA GLU A 238 16.79 12.29 -7.98
C GLU A 238 15.99 13.39 -7.27
N GLN A 239 15.05 14.02 -7.99
CA GLN A 239 14.16 15.03 -7.42
C GLN A 239 13.14 14.41 -6.46
N ALA A 240 12.57 13.25 -6.82
CA ALA A 240 11.66 12.51 -5.95
C ALA A 240 12.35 12.15 -4.62
N ILE A 241 13.59 11.63 -4.68
CA ILE A 241 14.39 11.28 -3.50
C ILE A 241 14.76 12.53 -2.68
N THR A 242 15.13 13.64 -3.33
CA THR A 242 15.43 14.90 -2.64
C THR A 242 14.23 15.43 -1.87
N MET A 243 13.03 15.41 -2.48
CA MET A 243 11.78 15.80 -1.82
C MET A 243 11.44 14.90 -0.66
N PHE A 244 11.57 13.59 -0.85
CA PHE A 244 11.39 12.60 0.18
C PHE A 244 12.26 12.89 1.41
N ASN A 245 13.56 13.14 1.23
CA ASN A 245 14.47 13.49 2.31
C ASN A 245 14.07 14.80 3.01
N SER A 246 13.64 15.81 2.25
CA SER A 246 13.23 17.11 2.78
C SER A 246 11.97 17.03 3.62
N LEU A 247 10.95 16.28 3.17
CA LEU A 247 9.68 16.13 3.86
C LEU A 247 9.80 15.25 5.11
N ASN A 248 10.65 14.23 5.08
CA ASN A 248 10.87 13.33 6.22
C ASN A 248 11.74 13.94 7.33
N SER A 249 12.48 14.99 7.05
CA SER A 249 13.20 15.74 8.11
C SER A 249 12.26 16.36 9.15
N THR A 250 10.96 16.45 8.85
CA THR A 250 9.92 17.06 9.72
C THR A 250 8.89 16.06 10.24
N GLY A 251 8.97 14.76 9.87
CA GLY A 251 7.96 13.72 10.20
C GLY A 251 8.51 12.49 10.92
N MET A 252 7.78 11.36 10.88
CA MET A 252 8.27 10.08 11.42
C MET A 252 9.52 9.64 10.65
N PRO A 253 10.66 9.41 11.32
CA PRO A 253 11.91 9.08 10.64
C PRO A 253 11.78 7.75 9.90
N LEU A 254 12.19 7.78 8.64
CA LEU A 254 12.59 6.56 7.93
C LEU A 254 13.77 5.93 8.66
N SER A 255 13.95 4.63 8.45
CA SER A 255 15.21 4.04 8.85
C SER A 255 16.37 4.66 8.04
N ASP A 256 17.52 4.84 8.66
CA ASP A 256 18.73 5.33 7.97
C ASP A 256 19.03 4.46 6.74
N ALA A 257 18.74 3.16 6.81
CA ALA A 257 18.90 2.22 5.72
C ALA A 257 18.03 2.55 4.50
N ASP A 258 16.77 2.98 4.68
CA ASP A 258 15.87 3.35 3.57
C ASP A 258 16.41 4.59 2.83
N ILE A 259 16.89 5.59 3.58
CA ILE A 259 17.47 6.82 3.02
C ILE A 259 18.77 6.51 2.26
N ILE A 260 19.66 5.75 2.87
CA ILE A 260 20.97 5.41 2.31
C ILE A 260 20.78 4.56 1.04
N SER A 261 19.90 3.55 1.06
CA SER A 261 19.65 2.71 -0.12
C SER A 261 19.13 3.51 -1.30
N ALA A 262 18.17 4.41 -1.07
CA ALA A 262 17.62 5.26 -2.11
C ALA A 262 18.69 6.22 -2.71
N GLN A 263 19.53 6.82 -1.87
CA GLN A 263 20.60 7.70 -2.32
C GLN A 263 21.70 6.96 -3.09
N LEU A 264 22.07 5.77 -2.64
CA LEU A 264 23.06 4.95 -3.34
C LEU A 264 22.52 4.45 -4.68
N PHE A 265 21.27 3.97 -4.68
CA PHE A 265 20.61 3.52 -5.91
C PHE A 265 20.52 4.63 -6.95
N SER A 266 20.21 5.87 -6.56
CA SER A 266 20.12 6.99 -7.51
C SER A 266 21.46 7.31 -8.18
N LYS A 267 22.59 7.11 -7.49
CA LYS A 267 23.96 7.46 -7.94
C LYS A 267 24.69 6.30 -8.63
N GLU A 268 24.20 5.08 -8.49
CA GLU A 268 24.84 3.91 -9.12
C GLU A 268 24.41 3.78 -10.57
N ASP A 269 25.38 3.65 -11.48
CA ASP A 269 25.11 3.47 -12.91
C ASP A 269 24.65 2.05 -13.21
N ASP A 270 25.22 1.04 -12.52
CA ASP A 270 24.85 -0.37 -12.62
C ASP A 270 23.83 -0.73 -11.53
N LYS A 271 22.55 -0.53 -11.85
CA LYS A 271 21.44 -0.77 -10.93
C LYS A 271 21.34 -2.24 -10.51
N ASP A 272 21.64 -3.17 -11.41
CA ASP A 272 21.54 -4.61 -11.14
C ASP A 272 22.61 -5.04 -10.13
N THR A 273 23.84 -4.60 -10.32
CA THR A 273 24.92 -4.82 -9.34
C THR A 273 24.60 -4.21 -7.99
N PHE A 274 23.97 -3.03 -7.94
CA PHE A 274 23.53 -2.44 -6.67
C PHE A 274 22.51 -3.33 -5.98
N ILE A 275 21.47 -3.77 -6.70
CA ILE A 275 20.42 -4.62 -6.17
C ILE A 275 20.98 -5.89 -5.55
N ASP A 276 21.88 -6.59 -6.26
CA ASP A 276 22.51 -7.82 -5.77
C ASP A 276 23.31 -7.60 -4.49
N LYS A 277 24.13 -6.53 -4.45
CA LYS A 277 24.92 -6.18 -3.26
C LYS A 277 24.05 -5.78 -2.08
N TRP A 278 23.03 -4.96 -2.33
CA TRP A 278 22.12 -4.51 -1.28
C TRP A 278 21.30 -5.67 -0.71
N GLN A 279 20.86 -6.61 -1.56
CA GLN A 279 20.25 -7.86 -1.12
C GLN A 279 21.13 -8.64 -0.15
N GLY A 280 22.38 -8.82 -0.52
CA GLY A 280 23.38 -9.50 0.33
C GLY A 280 23.51 -8.86 1.71
N ILE A 281 23.63 -7.53 1.75
CA ILE A 281 23.72 -6.77 3.01
C ILE A 281 22.46 -6.95 3.84
N THR A 282 21.30 -6.80 3.23
CA THR A 282 20.01 -6.90 3.93
C THR A 282 19.75 -8.31 4.46
N LEU A 283 20.09 -9.34 3.68
CA LEU A 283 19.96 -10.74 4.11
C LEU A 283 20.80 -11.02 5.36
N LEU A 284 22.04 -10.59 5.36
CA LEU A 284 22.96 -10.74 6.50
C LEU A 284 22.46 -9.95 7.71
N ALA A 285 22.02 -8.70 7.52
CA ALA A 285 21.49 -7.88 8.60
C ALA A 285 20.23 -8.49 9.22
N ASN A 286 19.33 -9.08 8.40
CA ASN A 286 18.16 -9.79 8.88
C ASN A 286 18.51 -11.03 9.69
N GLN A 287 19.54 -11.79 9.31
CA GLN A 287 20.04 -12.91 10.10
C GLN A 287 20.60 -12.47 11.46
N LEU A 288 21.30 -11.34 11.50
CA LEU A 288 21.81 -10.77 12.76
C LEU A 288 20.67 -10.25 13.63
N SER A 289 19.67 -9.62 13.04
CA SER A 289 18.48 -9.14 13.75
C SER A 289 17.65 -10.27 14.36
N GLN A 290 17.48 -11.39 13.64
CA GLN A 290 16.82 -12.58 14.17
C GLN A 290 17.54 -13.19 15.40
N ARG A 291 18.87 -13.04 15.44
CA ARG A 291 19.72 -13.43 16.58
C ARG A 291 19.78 -12.36 17.66
N LYS A 292 19.04 -11.26 17.53
CA LYS A 292 19.04 -10.08 18.44
C LYS A 292 20.42 -9.45 18.61
N VAL A 293 21.27 -9.50 17.60
CA VAL A 293 22.61 -8.91 17.63
C VAL A 293 22.57 -7.45 17.21
N MET A 294 22.11 -7.17 15.97
CA MET A 294 21.94 -5.80 15.44
C MET A 294 20.98 -5.80 14.24
N ASN A 295 20.40 -4.65 13.95
CA ASN A 295 19.59 -4.41 12.75
C ASN A 295 20.45 -3.74 11.65
N ILE A 296 19.83 -3.51 10.48
CA ILE A 296 20.53 -2.92 9.33
C ILE A 296 21.02 -1.50 9.61
N ASP A 297 20.25 -0.68 10.35
CA ASP A 297 20.65 0.69 10.69
C ASP A 297 21.91 0.68 11.55
N ALA A 298 21.99 -0.21 12.54
CA ALA A 298 23.18 -0.38 13.37
C ALA A 298 24.39 -0.88 12.56
N VAL A 299 24.19 -1.76 11.58
CA VAL A 299 25.27 -2.23 10.67
C VAL A 299 25.81 -1.05 9.85
N LEU A 300 24.93 -0.24 9.25
CA LEU A 300 25.33 0.93 8.46
C LEU A 300 26.01 1.98 9.32
N GLN A 301 25.52 2.24 10.52
CA GLN A 301 26.13 3.16 11.45
C GLN A 301 27.56 2.71 11.85
N GLN A 302 27.75 1.45 12.14
CA GLN A 302 29.10 0.87 12.41
C GLN A 302 30.02 1.04 11.20
N PHE A 303 29.53 0.76 10.01
CA PHE A 303 30.30 0.95 8.77
C PHE A 303 30.77 2.41 8.59
N MET A 304 29.87 3.37 8.85
CA MET A 304 30.20 4.80 8.77
C MET A 304 31.28 5.19 9.79
N TYR A 305 31.18 4.70 11.03
CA TYR A 305 32.21 4.96 12.06
C TYR A 305 33.59 4.40 11.68
N ILE A 306 33.63 3.18 11.16
CA ILE A 306 34.88 2.52 10.74
C ILE A 306 35.55 3.30 9.61
N ASN A 307 34.78 3.75 8.60
CA ASN A 307 35.33 4.50 7.48
C ASN A 307 35.77 5.91 7.87
N ARG A 308 35.05 6.57 8.78
CA ARG A 308 35.43 7.88 9.31
C ARG A 308 36.73 7.79 10.11
N ALA A 309 36.92 6.75 10.92
CA ALA A 309 38.15 6.50 11.66
C ALA A 309 39.33 6.25 10.75
N LYS A 310 39.15 5.52 9.62
CA LYS A 310 40.21 5.31 8.62
C LYS A 310 40.66 6.61 7.95
N ASN A 311 39.75 7.53 7.67
CA ASN A 311 40.08 8.82 7.04
C ASN A 311 40.80 9.77 8.01
N ILE A 312 40.66 9.63 9.32
CA ILE A 312 41.36 10.43 10.34
C ILE A 312 42.79 9.93 10.57
N THR A 313 43.08 8.67 10.24
CA THR A 313 44.43 8.07 10.43
C THR A 313 45.31 8.17 9.19
N THR A 314 44.83 8.76 8.09
CA THR A 314 45.60 8.96 6.83
C THR A 314 46.02 10.41 6.59
N ASP A 315 45.71 11.34 7.49
CA ASP A 315 46.23 12.69 7.59
C ASP A 315 47.25 12.78 8.74
#